data_fe65e1225e34b927950ad319154514c0
#
_entry.id   fe65e1225e34b927950ad319154514c0
#
_cell.length_a   1.000
_cell.length_b   1.000
_cell.length_c   1.000
_cell.angle_alpha   90.00
_cell.angle_beta   90.00
_cell.angle_gamma   90.00
#
_symmetry.space_group_name_H-M   'P 1'
#
loop_
_entity.id
_entity.type
_entity.pdbx_description
1 polymer ?
#
loop_
_entity_poly.entity_id
_entity_poly.type
_entity_poly.pdbx_seq_one_letter_code
_entity_poly.pdbx_strand_id
1 'polypeptide(L)'
;MAAKEVTAPADLAKFRELQQLAYAAAESVGQSLEPGVTEKQAANRIRAYLTDRGVQDWFHTPFAWFGDRTAFRGFRTPLQFFPSRRRLAENMPFILDCAPVRDGYVADIGYASCLGTNPIYEQLAEDLTEYRTLIAARVNDGVPLQQIYRDVDALIARQGYDNRHRVYPGRVIAHQIRRVHSRLPKIVAAGFGIRSLQTLAGDLIVQRMHHRSPLWADGEISRHPATPGLWAVEPHIGFRDVGVKFEEILVVTGSGSAYWLDDDLPHVRRWQRA
;
A
#
# COMPACT_ATOMS: atom_id res chain seq x y z
N MET A 1 -20.69 9.05 -14.20
CA MET A 1 -21.34 7.78 -13.78
C MET A 1 -20.40 6.86 -12.98
N ALA A 2 -19.09 6.86 -13.19
CA ALA A 2 -18.16 5.92 -12.52
C ALA A 2 -18.03 6.07 -10.99
N ALA A 3 -18.13 7.27 -10.42
CA ALA A 3 -17.94 7.50 -8.98
C ALA A 3 -19.08 6.94 -8.10
N LYS A 4 -20.26 6.72 -8.66
CA LYS A 4 -21.42 6.22 -7.91
C LYS A 4 -21.37 4.71 -7.68
N GLU A 5 -20.63 3.97 -8.51
CA GLU A 5 -20.53 2.50 -8.45
C GLU A 5 -19.55 2.00 -7.38
N VAL A 6 -18.43 2.73 -7.17
CA VAL A 6 -17.33 2.26 -6.31
C VAL A 6 -17.66 2.38 -4.81
N THR A 7 -18.61 3.19 -4.43
CA THR A 7 -19.03 3.40 -3.03
C THR A 7 -20.33 2.66 -2.68
N ALA A 8 -20.85 1.82 -3.58
CA ALA A 8 -21.99 0.98 -3.24
C ALA A 8 -21.61 -0.03 -2.13
N PRO A 9 -22.47 -0.27 -1.11
CA PRO A 9 -22.14 -1.15 0.01
C PRO A 9 -21.66 -2.55 -0.40
N ALA A 10 -22.26 -3.11 -1.46
CA ALA A 10 -21.89 -4.44 -1.96
C ALA A 10 -20.46 -4.46 -2.58
N ASP A 11 -20.06 -3.38 -3.26
CA ASP A 11 -18.70 -3.26 -3.79
C ASP A 11 -17.68 -3.02 -2.68
N LEU A 12 -17.99 -2.17 -1.70
CA LEU A 12 -17.14 -1.95 -0.53
C LEU A 12 -16.88 -3.24 0.24
N ALA A 13 -17.89 -4.09 0.40
CA ALA A 13 -17.75 -5.40 1.03
C ALA A 13 -16.75 -6.30 0.28
N LYS A 14 -16.77 -6.27 -1.06
CA LYS A 14 -15.84 -7.05 -1.90
C LYS A 14 -14.41 -6.52 -1.84
N PHE A 15 -14.22 -5.21 -1.83
CA PHE A 15 -12.90 -4.61 -1.63
C PHE A 15 -12.34 -4.96 -0.25
N ARG A 16 -13.17 -4.86 0.82
CA ARG A 16 -12.78 -5.25 2.18
C ARG A 16 -12.41 -6.72 2.26
N GLU A 17 -13.23 -7.63 1.71
CA GLU A 17 -12.95 -9.06 1.67
C GLU A 17 -11.59 -9.37 1.02
N LEU A 18 -11.28 -8.70 -0.09
CA LEU A 18 -10.00 -8.90 -0.78
C LEU A 18 -8.82 -8.29 -0.01
N GLN A 19 -9.00 -7.13 0.62
CA GLN A 19 -7.98 -6.53 1.49
C GLN A 19 -7.68 -7.45 2.68
N GLN A 20 -8.71 -7.97 3.35
CA GLN A 20 -8.57 -8.95 4.43
C GLN A 20 -7.85 -10.22 3.96
N LEU A 21 -8.20 -10.74 2.79
CA LEU A 21 -7.52 -11.90 2.21
C LEU A 21 -6.04 -11.64 1.94
N ALA A 22 -5.70 -10.46 1.41
CA ALA A 22 -4.32 -10.08 1.14
C ALA A 22 -3.50 -9.95 2.44
N TYR A 23 -4.07 -9.31 3.46
CA TYR A 23 -3.45 -9.21 4.78
C TYR A 23 -3.32 -10.58 5.46
N ALA A 24 -4.34 -11.45 5.38
CA ALA A 24 -4.27 -12.82 5.91
C ALA A 24 -3.15 -13.62 5.24
N ALA A 25 -2.93 -13.43 3.93
CA ALA A 25 -1.81 -14.06 3.23
C ALA A 25 -0.46 -13.54 3.75
N ALA A 26 -0.31 -12.23 3.89
CA ALA A 26 0.93 -11.62 4.39
C ALA A 26 1.21 -12.00 5.85
N GLU A 27 0.21 -11.98 6.72
CA GLU A 27 0.33 -12.38 8.12
C GLU A 27 0.68 -13.86 8.26
N SER A 28 -0.04 -14.75 7.57
CA SER A 28 0.22 -16.21 7.58
C SER A 28 1.61 -16.54 7.06
N VAL A 29 2.04 -15.92 5.95
CA VAL A 29 3.39 -16.11 5.42
C VAL A 29 4.41 -15.52 6.38
N GLY A 30 4.21 -14.30 6.89
CA GLY A 30 5.09 -13.66 7.85
C GLY A 30 5.37 -14.51 9.08
N GLN A 31 4.32 -15.11 9.65
CA GLN A 31 4.42 -16.03 10.79
C GLN A 31 5.15 -17.35 10.47
N SER A 32 5.20 -17.76 9.20
CA SER A 32 5.89 -18.97 8.74
C SER A 32 7.32 -18.72 8.26
N LEU A 33 7.80 -17.48 8.33
CA LEU A 33 9.17 -17.14 7.91
C LEU A 33 10.18 -17.59 8.97
N GLU A 34 11.28 -18.17 8.47
CA GLU A 34 12.39 -18.66 9.27
C GLU A 34 13.70 -18.06 8.75
N PRO A 35 14.78 -18.05 9.58
CA PRO A 35 16.08 -17.63 9.12
C PRO A 35 16.52 -18.42 7.87
N GLY A 36 17.09 -17.71 6.90
CA GLY A 36 17.56 -18.29 5.64
C GLY A 36 16.55 -18.28 4.50
N VAL A 37 15.26 -18.05 4.75
CA VAL A 37 14.25 -17.84 3.69
C VAL A 37 14.63 -16.59 2.90
N THR A 38 14.51 -16.64 1.57
CA THR A 38 14.81 -15.51 0.68
C THR A 38 13.55 -14.67 0.40
N GLU A 39 13.74 -13.40 0.03
CA GLU A 39 12.64 -12.51 -0.40
C GLU A 39 11.83 -13.16 -1.54
N LYS A 40 12.50 -13.80 -2.52
CA LYS A 40 11.81 -14.53 -3.61
C LYS A 40 10.93 -15.67 -3.09
N GLN A 41 11.40 -16.41 -2.10
CA GLN A 41 10.61 -17.49 -1.52
C GLN A 41 9.41 -16.95 -0.75
N ALA A 42 9.58 -15.89 0.03
CA ALA A 42 8.48 -15.24 0.74
C ALA A 42 7.41 -14.70 -0.23
N ALA A 43 7.81 -13.96 -1.26
CA ALA A 43 6.90 -13.45 -2.29
C ALA A 43 6.16 -14.59 -3.02
N ASN A 44 6.83 -15.71 -3.33
CA ASN A 44 6.21 -16.87 -3.96
C ASN A 44 5.21 -17.57 -3.02
N ARG A 45 5.48 -17.61 -1.69
CA ARG A 45 4.52 -18.15 -0.71
C ARG A 45 3.25 -17.31 -0.68
N ILE A 46 3.35 -15.98 -0.70
CA ILE A 46 2.17 -15.08 -0.77
C ILE A 46 1.40 -15.34 -2.07
N ARG A 47 2.12 -15.43 -3.20
CA ARG A 47 1.50 -15.72 -4.49
C ARG A 47 0.72 -17.03 -4.45
N ALA A 48 1.32 -18.11 -3.97
CA ALA A 48 0.68 -19.41 -3.85
C ALA A 48 -0.57 -19.34 -2.96
N TYR A 49 -0.45 -18.75 -1.76
CA TYR A 49 -1.57 -18.59 -0.82
C TYR A 49 -2.77 -17.90 -1.46
N LEU A 50 -2.54 -16.81 -2.20
CA LEU A 50 -3.59 -16.02 -2.86
C LEU A 50 -4.15 -16.74 -4.10
N THR A 51 -3.29 -17.39 -4.89
CA THR A 51 -3.73 -18.16 -6.07
C THR A 51 -4.63 -19.33 -5.68
N ASP A 52 -4.29 -20.06 -4.62
CA ASP A 52 -5.10 -21.18 -4.08
C ASP A 52 -6.48 -20.69 -3.59
N ARG A 53 -6.64 -19.37 -3.36
CA ARG A 53 -7.90 -18.71 -2.96
C ARG A 53 -8.56 -17.91 -4.08
N GLY A 54 -8.24 -18.23 -5.33
CA GLY A 54 -8.91 -17.71 -6.52
C GLY A 54 -8.36 -16.40 -7.06
N VAL A 55 -7.23 -15.88 -6.55
CA VAL A 55 -6.56 -14.73 -7.16
C VAL A 55 -5.85 -15.19 -8.44
N GLN A 56 -6.22 -14.61 -9.57
CA GLN A 56 -5.68 -14.95 -10.90
C GLN A 56 -5.10 -13.75 -11.64
N ASP A 57 -5.19 -12.57 -11.06
CA ASP A 57 -4.74 -11.32 -11.67
C ASP A 57 -4.15 -10.41 -10.60
N TRP A 58 -3.37 -9.41 -11.00
CA TRP A 58 -2.59 -8.58 -10.11
C TRP A 58 -2.59 -7.12 -10.58
N PHE A 59 -2.61 -6.18 -9.65
CA PHE A 59 -2.11 -4.84 -9.94
C PHE A 59 -0.58 -4.90 -9.98
N HIS A 60 0.05 -5.40 -8.90
CA HIS A 60 1.42 -5.89 -8.93
C HIS A 60 1.56 -7.23 -8.19
N THR A 61 2.55 -8.02 -8.61
CA THR A 61 2.85 -9.30 -7.96
C THR A 61 3.44 -9.09 -6.58
N PRO A 62 3.40 -10.09 -5.68
CA PRO A 62 3.97 -9.94 -4.35
C PRO A 62 5.44 -9.53 -4.37
N PHE A 63 5.76 -8.56 -3.52
CA PHE A 63 7.11 -8.15 -3.16
C PHE A 63 7.43 -8.59 -1.73
N ALA A 64 8.71 -8.69 -1.43
CA ALA A 64 9.23 -8.87 -0.08
C ALA A 64 10.55 -8.13 0.03
N TRP A 65 10.74 -7.40 1.12
CA TRP A 65 11.96 -6.67 1.42
C TRP A 65 12.42 -7.01 2.83
N PHE A 66 13.67 -7.41 3.00
CA PHE A 66 14.25 -7.88 4.25
C PHE A 66 15.38 -6.97 4.72
N GLY A 67 15.41 -6.66 6.02
CA GLY A 67 16.45 -5.88 6.67
C GLY A 67 16.58 -4.47 6.09
N ASP A 68 17.77 -4.08 5.68
CA ASP A 68 18.09 -2.77 5.10
C ASP A 68 17.29 -2.43 3.83
N ARG A 69 16.79 -3.44 3.13
CA ARG A 69 15.92 -3.24 1.97
C ARG A 69 14.53 -2.73 2.35
N THR A 70 14.07 -2.92 3.61
CA THR A 70 12.83 -2.32 4.07
C THR A 70 12.87 -0.79 4.04
N ALA A 71 14.04 -0.20 4.27
CA ALA A 71 14.24 1.24 4.24
C ALA A 71 14.48 1.83 2.85
N PHE A 72 14.53 1.03 1.77
CA PHE A 72 14.79 1.44 0.38
C PHE A 72 16.06 2.30 0.22
N ARG A 73 17.02 2.18 1.15
CA ARG A 73 18.26 2.96 1.05
C ARG A 73 19.06 2.57 -0.17
N GLY A 74 19.39 3.58 -0.97
CA GLY A 74 20.18 3.37 -2.17
C GLY A 74 19.40 2.76 -3.35
N PHE A 75 18.08 2.60 -3.25
CA PHE A 75 17.26 2.24 -4.41
C PHE A 75 17.29 3.38 -5.43
N ARG A 76 17.73 3.10 -6.64
CA ARG A 76 17.88 4.07 -7.74
C ARG A 76 17.11 3.67 -8.99
N THR A 77 16.70 2.41 -9.08
CA THR A 77 16.02 1.86 -10.25
C THR A 77 14.80 1.05 -9.83
N PRO A 78 13.73 1.02 -10.63
CA PRO A 78 12.56 0.18 -10.35
C PRO A 78 12.87 -1.31 -10.18
N LEU A 79 13.95 -1.81 -10.81
CA LEU A 79 14.36 -3.21 -10.68
C LEU A 79 14.75 -3.61 -9.26
N GLN A 80 15.18 -2.65 -8.44
CA GLN A 80 15.57 -2.90 -7.05
C GLN A 80 14.39 -3.19 -6.11
N PHE A 81 13.16 -2.87 -6.52
CA PHE A 81 11.96 -3.24 -5.75
C PHE A 81 11.65 -4.73 -5.84
N PHE A 82 12.08 -5.42 -6.90
CA PHE A 82 11.80 -6.86 -7.03
C PHE A 82 12.46 -7.68 -5.93
N PRO A 83 11.78 -8.76 -5.47
CA PRO A 83 12.35 -9.69 -4.50
C PRO A 83 13.68 -10.25 -4.95
N SER A 84 14.67 -10.15 -4.08
CA SER A 84 16.05 -10.58 -4.33
C SER A 84 16.33 -11.96 -3.72
N ARG A 85 17.62 -12.35 -3.69
CA ARG A 85 18.11 -13.51 -2.94
C ARG A 85 18.51 -13.16 -1.51
N ARG A 86 18.21 -11.93 -1.03
CA ARG A 86 18.42 -11.54 0.37
C ARG A 86 17.73 -12.55 1.28
N ARG A 87 18.46 -13.02 2.29
CA ARG A 87 17.95 -13.99 3.26
C ARG A 87 17.51 -13.28 4.53
N LEU A 88 16.41 -13.76 5.09
CA LEU A 88 15.95 -13.34 6.40
C LEU A 88 16.91 -13.86 7.48
N ALA A 89 17.10 -13.08 8.53
CA ALA A 89 17.90 -13.43 9.69
C ALA A 89 17.13 -13.08 10.98
N GLU A 90 17.61 -13.55 12.12
CA GLU A 90 17.07 -13.20 13.42
C GLU A 90 17.11 -11.68 13.65
N ASN A 91 16.08 -11.16 14.31
CA ASN A 91 15.88 -9.74 14.62
C ASN A 91 15.86 -8.83 13.39
N MET A 92 15.53 -9.39 12.24
CA MET A 92 15.47 -8.68 10.98
C MET A 92 14.05 -8.24 10.64
N PRO A 93 13.78 -6.94 10.45
CA PRO A 93 12.49 -6.46 9.96
C PRO A 93 12.28 -6.89 8.51
N PHE A 94 11.01 -7.05 8.15
CA PHE A 94 10.61 -7.32 6.77
C PHE A 94 9.31 -6.62 6.42
N ILE A 95 9.13 -6.37 5.12
CA ILE A 95 7.88 -5.90 4.54
C ILE A 95 7.44 -6.93 3.50
N LEU A 96 6.18 -7.32 3.56
CA LEU A 96 5.48 -8.12 2.56
C LEU A 96 4.40 -7.23 1.93
N ASP A 97 4.39 -7.19 0.62
CA ASP A 97 3.59 -6.23 -0.13
C ASP A 97 2.96 -6.94 -1.32
N CYS A 98 1.65 -6.74 -1.55
CA CYS A 98 0.99 -7.39 -2.67
C CYS A 98 -0.32 -6.69 -3.06
N ALA A 99 -0.60 -6.69 -4.35
CA ALA A 99 -1.80 -6.10 -4.90
C ALA A 99 -2.60 -7.11 -5.75
N PRO A 100 -3.35 -8.03 -5.10
CA PRO A 100 -4.18 -9.00 -5.81
C PRO A 100 -5.39 -8.35 -6.49
N VAL A 101 -5.80 -8.98 -7.59
CA VAL A 101 -7.07 -8.68 -8.27
C VAL A 101 -7.92 -9.95 -8.34
N ARG A 102 -9.15 -9.89 -7.79
CA ARG A 102 -10.12 -10.98 -7.85
C ARG A 102 -11.48 -10.45 -8.29
N ASP A 103 -12.06 -11.01 -9.34
CA ASP A 103 -13.34 -10.58 -9.92
C ASP A 103 -13.39 -9.08 -10.30
N GLY A 104 -12.24 -8.54 -10.65
CA GLY A 104 -12.03 -7.13 -10.97
C GLY A 104 -11.84 -6.22 -9.76
N TYR A 105 -12.08 -6.68 -8.54
CA TYR A 105 -11.76 -5.93 -7.32
C TYR A 105 -10.24 -5.96 -7.08
N VAL A 106 -9.71 -4.87 -6.57
CA VAL A 106 -8.29 -4.67 -6.29
C VAL A 106 -8.10 -4.42 -4.80
N ALA A 107 -7.13 -5.05 -4.20
CA ALA A 107 -6.55 -4.59 -2.93
C ALA A 107 -5.07 -4.29 -3.16
N ASP A 108 -4.54 -3.33 -2.42
CA ASP A 108 -3.11 -3.08 -2.33
C ASP A 108 -2.76 -2.99 -0.86
N ILE A 109 -1.79 -3.80 -0.42
CA ILE A 109 -1.45 -3.92 1.00
C ILE A 109 0.05 -3.97 1.23
N GLY A 110 0.49 -3.31 2.31
CA GLY A 110 1.84 -3.39 2.84
C GLY A 110 1.82 -3.86 4.29
N TYR A 111 2.39 -5.03 4.54
CA TYR A 111 2.50 -5.65 5.85
C TYR A 111 3.95 -5.61 6.33
N ALA A 112 4.22 -4.85 7.39
CA ALA A 112 5.52 -4.81 8.03
C ALA A 112 5.54 -5.65 9.31
N SER A 113 6.63 -6.42 9.52
CA SER A 113 6.85 -7.22 10.71
C SER A 113 8.34 -7.44 10.95
N CYS A 114 8.69 -8.19 11.99
CA CYS A 114 10.06 -8.53 12.35
C CYS A 114 10.16 -10.00 12.73
N LEU A 115 11.20 -10.69 12.28
CA LEU A 115 11.54 -12.01 12.79
C LEU A 115 12.34 -11.82 14.10
N GLY A 116 11.75 -12.21 15.23
CA GLY A 116 12.32 -11.90 16.54
C GLY A 116 11.99 -10.48 17.00
N THR A 117 12.95 -9.76 17.60
CA THR A 117 12.76 -8.43 18.19
C THR A 117 13.70 -7.39 17.60
N ASN A 118 13.19 -6.20 17.26
CA ASN A 118 13.99 -5.08 16.79
C ASN A 118 13.38 -3.77 17.32
N PRO A 119 14.03 -3.10 18.29
CA PRO A 119 13.46 -1.91 18.92
C PRO A 119 13.17 -0.76 17.95
N ILE A 120 13.95 -0.63 16.88
CA ILE A 120 13.70 0.40 15.86
C ILE A 120 12.41 0.08 15.09
N TYR A 121 12.24 -1.18 14.69
CA TYR A 121 11.01 -1.63 14.05
C TYR A 121 9.79 -1.41 14.96
N GLU A 122 9.89 -1.79 16.24
CA GLU A 122 8.80 -1.65 17.21
C GLU A 122 8.36 -0.19 17.33
N GLN A 123 9.30 0.75 17.48
CA GLN A 123 9.01 2.17 17.59
C GLN A 123 8.39 2.73 16.29
N LEU A 124 8.98 2.43 15.13
CA LEU A 124 8.45 2.90 13.86
C LEU A 124 7.04 2.36 13.59
N ALA A 125 6.79 1.08 13.91
CA ALA A 125 5.50 0.46 13.72
C ALA A 125 4.40 1.06 14.61
N GLU A 126 4.76 1.47 15.83
CA GLU A 126 3.85 2.16 16.74
C GLU A 126 3.52 3.57 16.24
N ASP A 127 4.53 4.32 15.85
CA ASP A 127 4.40 5.70 15.40
C ASP A 127 3.58 5.84 14.09
N LEU A 128 3.44 4.76 13.30
CA LEU A 128 2.58 4.77 12.10
C LEU A 128 1.10 5.05 12.42
N THR A 129 0.66 4.85 13.67
CA THR A 129 -0.69 5.21 14.13
C THR A 129 -0.98 6.70 13.90
N GLU A 130 0.00 7.58 14.15
CA GLU A 130 -0.17 9.02 13.97
C GLU A 130 -0.41 9.39 12.50
N TYR A 131 0.23 8.68 11.56
CA TYR A 131 0.06 8.92 10.12
C TYR A 131 -1.33 8.50 9.66
N ARG A 132 -1.83 7.36 10.14
CA ARG A 132 -3.18 6.89 9.84
C ARG A 132 -4.23 7.90 10.30
N THR A 133 -4.07 8.42 11.51
CA THR A 133 -4.95 9.43 12.10
C THR A 133 -4.86 10.77 11.36
N LEU A 134 -3.64 11.27 11.10
CA LEU A 134 -3.40 12.53 10.40
C LEU A 134 -4.04 12.52 9.01
N ILE A 135 -3.79 11.47 8.23
CA ILE A 135 -4.27 11.37 6.85
C ILE A 135 -5.80 11.42 6.79
N ALA A 136 -6.48 10.61 7.60
CA ALA A 136 -7.94 10.58 7.62
C ALA A 136 -8.54 11.93 8.08
N ALA A 137 -7.97 12.55 9.10
CA ALA A 137 -8.40 13.85 9.59
C ALA A 137 -8.26 14.93 8.50
N ARG A 138 -7.10 15.01 7.84
CA ARG A 138 -6.85 16.01 6.79
C ARG A 138 -7.73 15.84 5.57
N VAL A 139 -8.04 14.59 5.18
CA VAL A 139 -8.99 14.35 4.09
C VAL A 139 -10.39 14.81 4.49
N ASN A 140 -10.83 14.54 5.71
CA ASN A 140 -12.12 15.01 6.25
C ASN A 140 -12.19 16.54 6.34
N ASP A 141 -11.09 17.22 6.60
CA ASP A 141 -10.97 18.68 6.59
C ASP A 141 -10.99 19.27 5.17
N GLY A 142 -11.02 18.45 4.12
CA GLY A 142 -11.01 18.87 2.72
C GLY A 142 -9.67 19.49 2.28
N VAL A 143 -8.58 19.19 2.97
CA VAL A 143 -7.24 19.69 2.65
C VAL A 143 -6.78 19.10 1.30
N PRO A 144 -6.14 19.89 0.42
CA PRO A 144 -5.60 19.39 -0.83
C PRO A 144 -4.58 18.26 -0.62
N LEU A 145 -4.60 17.25 -1.50
CA LEU A 145 -3.71 16.08 -1.41
C LEU A 145 -2.23 16.46 -1.32
N GLN A 146 -1.79 17.46 -2.08
CA GLN A 146 -0.42 17.98 -2.00
C GLN A 146 -0.08 18.47 -0.58
N GLN A 147 -1.00 19.20 0.07
CA GLN A 147 -0.76 19.71 1.41
C GLN A 147 -0.72 18.59 2.44
N ILE A 148 -1.61 17.58 2.31
CA ILE A 148 -1.57 16.42 3.19
C ILE A 148 -0.26 15.65 3.03
N TYR A 149 0.25 15.50 1.81
CA TYR A 149 1.57 14.91 1.57
C TYR A 149 2.66 15.67 2.36
N ARG A 150 2.64 17.00 2.31
CA ARG A 150 3.60 17.86 3.04
C ARG A 150 3.41 17.78 4.57
N ASP A 151 2.17 17.65 5.04
CA ASP A 151 1.88 17.48 6.47
C ASP A 151 2.43 16.14 6.97
N VAL A 152 2.33 15.08 6.17
CA VAL A 152 2.96 13.78 6.45
C VAL A 152 4.48 13.90 6.46
N ASP A 153 5.08 14.59 5.49
CA ASP A 153 6.52 14.84 5.47
C ASP A 153 6.99 15.65 6.69
N ALA A 154 6.21 16.64 7.11
CA ALA A 154 6.51 17.42 8.30
C ALA A 154 6.43 16.57 9.58
N LEU A 155 5.49 15.63 9.67
CA LEU A 155 5.42 14.68 10.77
C LEU A 155 6.65 13.76 10.79
N ILE A 156 7.03 13.20 9.64
CA ILE A 156 8.24 12.37 9.49
C ILE A 156 9.48 13.11 9.98
N ALA A 157 9.65 14.36 9.51
CA ALA A 157 10.80 15.19 9.89
C ALA A 157 10.81 15.52 11.40
N ARG A 158 9.64 15.82 11.99
CA ARG A 158 9.48 16.13 13.41
C ARG A 158 9.82 14.92 14.30
N GLN A 159 9.50 13.70 13.86
CA GLN A 159 9.85 12.47 14.55
C GLN A 159 11.31 12.04 14.31
N GLY A 160 12.06 12.75 13.46
CA GLY A 160 13.44 12.44 13.14
C GLY A 160 13.61 11.23 12.21
N TYR A 161 12.58 10.89 11.43
CA TYR A 161 12.58 9.77 10.49
C TYR A 161 12.91 10.22 9.07
N ASP A 162 13.23 9.24 8.25
CA ASP A 162 13.42 9.41 6.80
C ASP A 162 12.11 9.09 6.06
N ASN A 163 11.74 9.94 5.11
CA ASN A 163 10.65 9.67 4.20
C ASN A 163 11.06 8.60 3.17
N ARG A 164 10.40 7.45 3.17
CA ARG A 164 10.68 6.34 2.25
C ARG A 164 9.69 6.26 1.09
N HIS A 165 8.47 6.78 1.22
CA HIS A 165 7.53 6.83 0.09
C HIS A 165 8.01 7.76 -1.05
N ARG A 166 8.95 8.67 -0.81
CA ARG A 166 9.63 9.44 -1.87
C ARG A 166 10.50 8.59 -2.81
N VAL A 167 10.79 7.35 -2.45
CA VAL A 167 11.59 6.42 -3.28
C VAL A 167 10.71 5.69 -4.29
N TYR A 168 9.42 5.58 -4.05
CA TYR A 168 8.47 4.95 -4.98
C TYR A 168 8.43 5.68 -6.33
N PRO A 169 8.15 4.96 -7.43
CA PRO A 169 7.87 5.58 -8.71
C PRO A 169 6.76 6.63 -8.57
N GLY A 170 7.00 7.84 -9.09
CA GLY A 170 6.05 8.95 -8.93
C GLY A 170 6.04 9.62 -7.56
N ARG A 171 6.84 9.13 -6.60
CA ARG A 171 6.91 9.67 -5.23
C ARG A 171 5.53 9.80 -4.58
N VAL A 172 4.72 8.79 -4.74
CA VAL A 172 3.34 8.76 -4.27
C VAL A 172 3.25 8.26 -2.84
N ILE A 173 2.26 8.75 -2.10
CA ILE A 173 1.85 8.23 -0.80
C ILE A 173 0.53 7.46 -0.91
N ALA A 174 -0.19 7.66 -2.00
CA ALA A 174 -1.41 6.93 -2.29
C ALA A 174 -1.76 6.98 -3.79
N HIS A 175 -2.60 6.05 -4.20
CA HIS A 175 -3.21 6.07 -5.52
C HIS A 175 -4.67 5.60 -5.45
N GLN A 176 -5.49 6.07 -6.40
CA GLN A 176 -6.85 5.55 -6.51
C GLN A 176 -6.86 4.10 -6.98
N ILE A 177 -7.73 3.32 -6.37
CA ILE A 177 -8.06 1.97 -6.82
C ILE A 177 -9.51 1.92 -7.28
N ARG A 178 -9.75 1.13 -8.32
CA ARG A 178 -11.06 0.90 -8.92
C ARG A 178 -11.22 -0.55 -9.33
N ARG A 179 -12.44 -0.93 -9.68
CA ARG A 179 -12.64 -2.21 -10.35
C ARG A 179 -11.91 -2.23 -11.70
N VAL A 180 -11.16 -3.28 -11.94
CA VAL A 180 -10.50 -3.55 -13.22
C VAL A 180 -11.53 -4.08 -14.22
N HIS A 181 -11.98 -3.23 -15.13
CA HIS A 181 -12.84 -3.57 -16.24
C HIS A 181 -12.02 -3.61 -17.53
N SER A 182 -11.40 -4.73 -17.83
CA SER A 182 -10.57 -4.88 -19.02
C SER A 182 -10.84 -6.21 -19.71
N ARG A 183 -10.88 -6.19 -21.04
CA ARG A 183 -10.99 -7.39 -21.88
C ARG A 183 -9.63 -7.97 -22.26
N LEU A 184 -8.54 -7.31 -21.87
CA LEU A 184 -7.19 -7.82 -22.09
C LEU A 184 -6.97 -9.13 -21.31
N PRO A 185 -6.08 -10.01 -21.77
CA PRO A 185 -5.71 -11.20 -21.04
C PRO A 185 -5.05 -10.86 -19.70
N LYS A 186 -5.16 -11.77 -18.71
CA LYS A 186 -4.54 -11.65 -17.37
C LYS A 186 -3.03 -11.92 -17.48
N ILE A 187 -2.27 -10.96 -17.98
CA ILE A 187 -0.82 -11.04 -18.19
C ILE A 187 -0.13 -10.11 -17.18
N VAL A 188 0.94 -10.59 -16.60
CA VAL A 188 1.86 -9.81 -15.77
C VAL A 188 3.11 -9.52 -16.58
N ALA A 189 3.43 -8.24 -16.75
CA ALA A 189 4.66 -7.77 -17.39
C ALA A 189 5.46 -6.94 -16.38
N ALA A 190 6.74 -7.23 -16.23
CA ALA A 190 7.60 -6.54 -15.27
C ALA A 190 6.98 -6.39 -13.86
N GLY A 191 6.34 -7.44 -13.36
CA GLY A 191 5.72 -7.47 -12.03
C GLY A 191 4.34 -6.84 -11.94
N PHE A 192 3.83 -6.17 -12.99
CA PHE A 192 2.55 -5.48 -13.00
C PHE A 192 1.55 -6.13 -13.96
N GLY A 193 0.29 -6.17 -13.58
CA GLY A 193 -0.81 -6.67 -14.40
C GLY A 193 -1.20 -5.68 -15.49
N ILE A 194 -1.20 -6.11 -16.74
CA ILE A 194 -1.49 -5.22 -17.89
C ILE A 194 -2.89 -4.60 -17.78
N ARG A 195 -3.87 -5.35 -17.28
CA ARG A 195 -5.26 -4.89 -17.12
C ARG A 195 -5.35 -3.75 -16.09
N SER A 196 -4.63 -3.87 -14.99
CA SER A 196 -4.60 -2.86 -13.94
C SER A 196 -3.85 -1.61 -14.39
N LEU A 197 -2.73 -1.78 -15.11
CA LEU A 197 -2.00 -0.66 -15.71
C LEU A 197 -2.86 0.09 -16.74
N GLN A 198 -3.65 -0.63 -17.56
CA GLN A 198 -4.58 -0.02 -18.49
C GLN A 198 -5.64 0.81 -17.76
N THR A 199 -6.19 0.28 -16.66
CA THR A 199 -7.18 0.98 -15.82
C THR A 199 -6.58 2.26 -15.25
N LEU A 200 -5.39 2.18 -14.65
CA LEU A 200 -4.69 3.32 -14.09
C LEU A 200 -4.36 4.38 -15.15
N ALA A 201 -3.90 3.97 -16.34
CA ALA A 201 -3.62 4.88 -17.44
C ALA A 201 -4.90 5.61 -17.91
N GLY A 202 -6.03 4.90 -17.99
CA GLY A 202 -7.33 5.49 -18.30
C GLY A 202 -7.75 6.52 -17.24
N ASP A 203 -7.56 6.20 -15.96
CA ASP A 203 -7.86 7.12 -14.87
C ASP A 203 -6.96 8.36 -14.89
N LEU A 204 -5.68 8.20 -15.18
CA LEU A 204 -4.75 9.33 -15.35
C LEU A 204 -5.23 10.30 -16.44
N ILE A 205 -5.66 9.79 -17.58
CA ILE A 205 -6.18 10.60 -18.69
C ILE A 205 -7.46 11.33 -18.27
N VAL A 206 -8.44 10.60 -17.72
CA VAL A 206 -9.75 11.16 -17.33
C VAL A 206 -9.59 12.20 -16.22
N GLN A 207 -8.83 11.90 -15.17
CA GLN A 207 -8.64 12.84 -14.06
C GLN A 207 -7.87 14.09 -14.51
N ARG A 208 -6.90 13.94 -15.41
CA ARG A 208 -6.17 15.07 -15.96
C ARG A 208 -7.05 16.08 -16.70
N MET A 209 -8.07 15.60 -17.44
CA MET A 209 -9.05 16.48 -18.10
C MET A 209 -9.86 17.30 -17.10
N HIS A 210 -9.94 16.86 -15.85
CA HIS A 210 -10.61 17.57 -14.75
C HIS A 210 -9.64 18.28 -13.81
N HIS A 211 -8.38 18.50 -14.22
CA HIS A 211 -7.31 19.07 -13.38
C HIS A 211 -7.11 18.33 -12.05
N ARG A 212 -7.24 16.99 -12.07
CA ARG A 212 -7.10 16.08 -10.92
C ARG A 212 -6.10 14.98 -11.20
N SER A 213 -5.70 14.27 -10.16
CA SER A 213 -4.82 13.12 -10.28
C SER A 213 -5.39 11.93 -9.49
N PRO A 214 -5.30 10.71 -10.01
CA PRO A 214 -5.51 9.50 -9.22
C PRO A 214 -4.28 9.11 -8.40
N LEU A 215 -3.19 9.90 -8.50
CA LEU A 215 -1.97 9.74 -7.73
C LEU A 215 -1.85 10.86 -6.71
N TRP A 216 -1.46 10.53 -5.51
CA TRP A 216 -1.29 11.45 -4.41
C TRP A 216 0.21 11.68 -4.15
N ALA A 217 0.71 12.82 -4.60
CA ALA A 217 2.13 13.18 -4.55
C ALA A 217 2.32 14.67 -4.20
N ASP A 218 3.56 15.08 -3.94
CA ASP A 218 3.92 16.50 -3.78
C ASP A 218 4.05 17.19 -5.14
N GLY A 219 2.99 17.28 -5.89
CA GLY A 219 2.95 17.88 -7.22
C GLY A 219 1.75 18.79 -7.42
N GLU A 220 1.86 19.74 -8.37
CA GLU A 220 0.79 20.67 -8.73
C GLU A 220 -0.51 19.93 -9.08
N ILE A 221 -0.40 18.77 -9.71
CA ILE A 221 -1.56 17.96 -10.11
C ILE A 221 -2.35 17.41 -8.91
N SER A 222 -1.75 17.39 -7.72
CA SER A 222 -2.38 16.97 -6.45
C SER A 222 -2.91 18.18 -5.63
N ARG A 223 -2.99 19.38 -6.21
CA ARG A 223 -3.58 20.59 -5.59
C ARG A 223 -5.11 20.60 -5.63
N HIS A 224 -5.71 19.50 -5.26
CA HIS A 224 -7.15 19.34 -5.10
C HIS A 224 -7.44 18.43 -3.91
N PRO A 225 -8.62 18.53 -3.27
CA PRO A 225 -9.04 17.58 -2.25
C PRO A 225 -9.15 16.16 -2.80
N ALA A 226 -9.15 15.18 -1.91
CA ALA A 226 -9.36 13.80 -2.31
C ALA A 226 -10.70 13.65 -3.05
N THR A 227 -10.67 13.02 -4.22
CA THR A 227 -11.88 12.76 -4.99
C THR A 227 -12.61 11.54 -4.43
N PRO A 228 -13.96 11.50 -4.50
CA PRO A 228 -14.73 10.34 -4.10
C PRO A 228 -14.23 9.04 -4.76
N GLY A 229 -14.14 7.98 -3.97
CA GLY A 229 -13.64 6.68 -4.41
C GLY A 229 -12.79 6.01 -3.35
N LEU A 230 -12.00 5.03 -3.78
CA LEU A 230 -11.10 4.28 -2.93
C LEU A 230 -9.65 4.68 -3.21
N TRP A 231 -8.87 4.82 -2.15
CA TRP A 231 -7.45 5.18 -2.21
C TRP A 231 -6.64 4.14 -1.46
N ALA A 232 -5.69 3.48 -2.11
CA ALA A 232 -4.64 2.73 -1.44
C ALA A 232 -3.63 3.74 -0.90
N VAL A 233 -3.45 3.76 0.41
CA VAL A 233 -2.65 4.76 1.13
C VAL A 233 -1.51 4.07 1.86
N GLU A 234 -0.27 4.50 1.58
CA GLU A 234 0.95 3.79 1.97
C GLU A 234 2.05 4.72 2.54
N PRO A 235 1.86 5.35 3.72
CA PRO A 235 2.94 6.07 4.35
C PRO A 235 4.08 5.10 4.70
N HIS A 236 5.29 5.39 4.22
CA HIS A 236 6.47 4.59 4.46
C HIS A 236 7.54 5.44 5.12
N ILE A 237 7.89 5.11 6.34
CA ILE A 237 8.88 5.79 7.16
C ILE A 237 10.10 4.92 7.39
N GLY A 238 11.23 5.50 7.72
CA GLY A 238 12.43 4.75 8.02
C GLY A 238 13.35 5.46 8.99
N PHE A 239 14.12 4.67 9.70
CA PHE A 239 15.21 5.16 10.54
C PHE A 239 16.41 4.23 10.39
N ARG A 240 17.59 4.80 10.08
CA ARG A 240 18.77 4.01 9.71
C ARG A 240 18.44 3.00 8.59
N ASP A 241 18.63 1.72 8.86
CA ASP A 241 18.43 0.63 7.89
C ASP A 241 17.08 -0.10 8.07
N VAL A 242 16.17 0.46 8.85
CA VAL A 242 14.84 -0.08 9.10
C VAL A 242 13.80 0.82 8.47
N GLY A 243 12.93 0.22 7.66
CA GLY A 243 11.73 0.87 7.13
C GLY A 243 10.47 0.13 7.53
N VAL A 244 9.40 0.88 7.75
CA VAL A 244 8.09 0.35 8.12
C VAL A 244 6.99 1.09 7.35
N LYS A 245 6.02 0.38 6.86
CA LYS A 245 4.81 0.92 6.21
C LYS A 245 3.58 0.12 6.62
N PHE A 246 2.43 0.72 6.50
CA PHE A 246 1.20 0.03 6.19
C PHE A 246 0.72 0.46 4.81
N GLU A 247 -0.20 -0.29 4.23
CA GLU A 247 -0.94 0.14 3.06
C GLU A 247 -2.36 -0.42 3.13
N GLU A 248 -3.34 0.46 3.13
CA GLU A 248 -4.74 0.09 3.29
C GLU A 248 -5.66 1.03 2.52
N ILE A 249 -6.92 0.64 2.40
CA ILE A 249 -7.91 1.37 1.63
C ILE A 249 -8.58 2.45 2.48
N LEU A 250 -8.43 3.71 2.05
CA LEU A 250 -9.21 4.84 2.52
C LEU A 250 -10.42 5.05 1.59
N VAL A 251 -11.60 5.09 2.14
CA VAL A 251 -12.85 5.39 1.42
C VAL A 251 -13.12 6.88 1.51
N VAL A 252 -13.29 7.55 0.37
CA VAL A 252 -13.75 8.94 0.28
C VAL A 252 -15.16 8.94 -0.30
N THR A 253 -16.12 9.42 0.46
CA THR A 253 -17.54 9.46 0.08
C THR A 253 -17.84 10.60 -0.91
N GLY A 254 -19.02 10.58 -1.49
CA GLY A 254 -19.50 11.68 -2.34
C GLY A 254 -19.65 13.02 -1.64
N SER A 255 -19.77 13.03 -0.31
CA SER A 255 -19.78 14.24 0.54
C SER A 255 -18.37 14.76 0.87
N GLY A 256 -17.31 14.03 0.52
CA GLY A 256 -15.93 14.34 0.89
C GLY A 256 -15.46 13.76 2.22
N SER A 257 -16.36 13.13 2.98
CA SER A 257 -15.97 12.44 4.23
C SER A 257 -15.12 11.20 3.91
N ALA A 258 -14.15 10.91 4.77
CA ALA A 258 -13.25 9.78 4.61
C ALA A 258 -13.24 8.89 5.87
N TYR A 259 -13.09 7.58 5.63
CA TYR A 259 -12.88 6.58 6.68
C TYR A 259 -12.07 5.40 6.13
N TRP A 260 -11.35 4.72 6.99
CA TRP A 260 -10.63 3.51 6.62
C TRP A 260 -11.62 2.37 6.37
N LEU A 261 -11.40 1.63 5.29
CA LEU A 261 -12.33 0.57 4.86
C LEU A 261 -12.47 -0.53 5.92
N ASP A 262 -11.41 -0.77 6.69
CA ASP A 262 -11.36 -1.83 7.68
C ASP A 262 -10.53 -1.43 8.90
N ASP A 263 -11.04 -1.70 10.09
CA ASP A 263 -10.33 -1.49 11.37
C ASP A 263 -9.86 -2.82 12.01
N ASP A 264 -10.04 -3.96 11.33
CA ASP A 264 -9.54 -5.26 11.77
C ASP A 264 -8.37 -5.75 10.90
N LEU A 265 -7.34 -4.91 10.78
CA LEU A 265 -6.10 -5.23 10.08
C LEU A 265 -4.96 -5.50 11.07
N PRO A 266 -3.91 -6.26 10.70
CA PRO A 266 -2.85 -6.66 11.64
C PRO A 266 -2.19 -5.50 12.38
N HIS A 267 -1.88 -4.41 11.67
CA HIS A 267 -1.28 -3.21 12.27
C HIS A 267 -2.27 -2.46 13.16
N VAL A 268 -3.56 -2.40 12.80
CA VAL A 268 -4.61 -1.77 13.63
C VAL A 268 -4.82 -2.57 14.91
N ARG A 269 -4.91 -3.91 14.81
CA ARG A 269 -4.99 -4.78 15.98
C ARG A 269 -3.79 -4.66 16.91
N ARG A 270 -2.59 -4.44 16.36
CA ARG A 270 -1.39 -4.16 17.15
C ARG A 270 -1.56 -2.89 17.97
N TRP A 271 -1.94 -1.77 17.34
CA TRP A 271 -2.12 -0.47 17.99
C TRP A 271 -3.21 -0.44 19.06
N GLN A 272 -4.24 -1.28 18.92
CA GLN A 272 -5.31 -1.42 19.92
C GLN A 272 -4.89 -2.20 21.18
N ARG A 273 -3.75 -2.89 21.13
CA ARG A 273 -3.21 -3.68 22.26
C ARG A 273 -2.13 -2.97 23.05
N ALA A 274 -1.53 -1.93 22.48
CA ALA A 274 -0.52 -1.08 23.09
C ALA A 274 -1.18 -0.04 23.99
#